data_63f66b54d94d87b864699cf6f3030fe7
#
_entry.id   63f66b54d94d87b864699cf6f3030fe7
#
_cell.length_a   1.000
_cell.length_b   1.000
_cell.length_c   1.000
_cell.angle_alpha   90.00
_cell.angle_beta   90.00
_cell.angle_gamma   90.00
#
_symmetry.space_group_name_H-M   'P 1'
#
loop_
_entity.id
_entity.type
_entity.pdbx_description
1 polymer ?
#
loop_
_entity_poly.entity_id
_entity_poly.type
_entity_poly.pdbx_seq_one_letter_code
_entity_poly.pdbx_strand_id
1 'polypeptide(L)'
;MAITAAEYLAYELGMHVLVIITDITNYAEALREVSAARKEVPGRRGYPGYLYTDLATMYERAGRIRGNKGSITMIPILSMPEDDVTHPIPDLTGYITEGQIILSRDLYRKGVTPPINVLPSLSRLKDKGIGKGKTREDHADTMNQLFAAYSRGKDAKELAVILGDAALSDVDKLYAKFADEFEKEYVSQGYYCLLYTSPSPRDA
;
A
#
# COMPACT_ATOMS: atom_id res chain seq x y z
N MET A 1 -4.04 -24.32 -1.79
CA MET A 1 -3.96 -25.00 -0.48
C MET A 1 -3.87 -24.02 0.68
N ALA A 2 -2.88 -23.10 0.79
CA ALA A 2 -2.75 -22.20 1.94
C ALA A 2 -4.00 -21.33 2.21
N ILE A 3 -4.58 -20.71 1.18
CA ILE A 3 -5.80 -19.92 1.33
C ILE A 3 -7.00 -20.78 1.77
N THR A 4 -7.10 -22.03 1.28
CA THR A 4 -8.16 -22.95 1.71
C THR A 4 -8.02 -23.37 3.16
N ALA A 5 -6.78 -23.55 3.65
CA ALA A 5 -6.54 -23.76 5.06
C ALA A 5 -6.92 -22.53 5.91
N ALA A 6 -6.62 -21.32 5.40
CA ALA A 6 -7.03 -20.08 6.04
C ALA A 6 -8.56 -19.94 6.14
N GLU A 7 -9.30 -20.33 5.09
CA GLU A 7 -10.78 -20.35 5.10
C GLU A 7 -11.32 -21.31 6.14
N TYR A 8 -10.76 -22.51 6.24
CA TYR A 8 -11.15 -23.46 7.26
C TYR A 8 -10.95 -22.91 8.68
N LEU A 9 -9.78 -22.34 8.95
CA LEU A 9 -9.49 -21.75 10.26
C LEU A 9 -10.41 -20.57 10.58
N ALA A 10 -10.69 -19.73 9.59
CA ALA A 10 -11.51 -18.55 9.80
C ALA A 10 -13.00 -18.86 9.87
N TYR A 11 -13.51 -19.65 8.92
CA TYR A 11 -14.95 -19.75 8.73
C TYR A 11 -15.56 -20.97 9.42
N GLU A 12 -14.78 -22.05 9.62
CA GLU A 12 -15.23 -23.22 10.38
C GLU A 12 -14.85 -23.10 11.87
N LEU A 13 -13.63 -22.66 12.17
CA LEU A 13 -13.16 -22.55 13.56
C LEU A 13 -13.36 -21.15 14.17
N GLY A 14 -13.84 -20.17 13.40
CA GLY A 14 -14.15 -18.81 13.87
C GLY A 14 -12.93 -17.97 14.24
N MET A 15 -11.78 -18.27 13.70
CA MET A 15 -10.51 -17.58 14.00
C MET A 15 -10.32 -16.32 13.14
N HIS A 16 -9.54 -15.36 13.65
CA HIS A 16 -9.03 -14.25 12.83
C HIS A 16 -7.68 -14.67 12.23
N VAL A 17 -7.63 -14.77 10.91
CA VAL A 17 -6.47 -15.30 10.18
C VAL A 17 -5.82 -14.20 9.36
N LEU A 18 -4.50 -14.02 9.49
CA LEU A 18 -3.69 -13.17 8.63
C LEU A 18 -2.97 -14.05 7.60
N VAL A 19 -3.22 -13.78 6.32
CA VAL A 19 -2.56 -14.44 5.19
C VAL A 19 -1.59 -13.46 4.55
N ILE A 20 -0.29 -13.80 4.58
CA ILE A 20 0.74 -13.03 3.91
C ILE A 20 1.21 -13.84 2.69
N ILE A 21 0.95 -13.33 1.48
CA ILE A 21 1.42 -13.94 0.25
C ILE A 21 2.70 -13.22 -0.15
N THR A 22 3.82 -13.88 0.05
CA THR A 22 5.15 -13.26 0.00
C THR A 22 5.59 -12.80 -1.39
N ASP A 23 5.07 -13.41 -2.48
CA ASP A 23 5.41 -12.97 -3.83
C ASP A 23 4.36 -13.42 -4.86
N ILE A 24 3.48 -12.50 -5.20
CA ILE A 24 2.49 -12.68 -6.28
C ILE A 24 3.15 -12.56 -7.66
N THR A 25 4.26 -11.87 -7.76
CA THR A 25 4.98 -11.73 -9.03
C THR A 25 5.44 -13.10 -9.54
N ASN A 26 6.00 -13.94 -8.69
CA ASN A 26 6.40 -15.29 -9.06
C ASN A 26 5.21 -16.15 -9.54
N TYR A 27 4.05 -16.01 -8.90
CA TYR A 27 2.83 -16.68 -9.35
C TYR A 27 2.43 -16.23 -10.76
N ALA A 28 2.38 -14.93 -11.00
CA ALA A 28 1.99 -14.37 -12.30
C ALA A 28 3.00 -14.72 -13.41
N GLU A 29 4.28 -14.74 -13.12
CA GLU A 29 5.31 -15.18 -14.07
C GLU A 29 5.16 -16.66 -14.42
N ALA A 30 4.97 -17.53 -13.44
CA ALA A 30 4.69 -18.93 -13.69
C ALA A 30 3.41 -19.14 -14.54
N LEU A 31 2.38 -18.35 -14.29
CA LEU A 31 1.15 -18.38 -15.09
C LEU A 31 1.40 -17.95 -16.53
N ARG A 32 2.24 -16.93 -16.75
CA ARG A 32 2.66 -16.48 -18.08
C ARG A 32 3.41 -17.58 -18.84
N GLU A 33 4.33 -18.27 -18.19
CA GLU A 33 5.08 -19.39 -18.78
C GLU A 33 4.15 -20.55 -19.18
N VAL A 34 3.23 -20.93 -18.31
CA VAL A 34 2.25 -22.00 -18.57
C VAL A 34 1.33 -21.63 -19.73
N SER A 35 0.84 -20.40 -19.77
CA SER A 35 0.00 -19.87 -20.84
C SER A 35 0.74 -19.88 -22.18
N ALA A 36 2.00 -19.46 -22.21
CA ALA A 36 2.85 -19.51 -23.39
C ALA A 36 3.11 -20.96 -23.88
N ALA A 37 3.38 -21.88 -22.96
CA ALA A 37 3.56 -23.32 -23.28
C ALA A 37 2.28 -23.94 -23.87
N ARG A 38 1.12 -23.48 -23.44
CA ARG A 38 -0.19 -23.90 -23.97
C ARG A 38 -0.57 -23.20 -25.29
N LYS A 39 0.28 -22.27 -25.76
CA LYS A 39 0.02 -21.45 -26.97
C LYS A 39 -1.28 -20.63 -26.87
N GLU A 40 -1.63 -20.18 -25.68
CA GLU A 40 -2.77 -19.30 -25.46
C GLU A 40 -2.47 -17.91 -26.05
N VAL A 41 -3.51 -17.18 -26.45
CA VAL A 41 -3.36 -15.82 -26.97
C VAL A 41 -2.85 -14.90 -25.85
N PRO A 42 -1.68 -14.27 -26.00
CA PRO A 42 -1.14 -13.41 -24.96
C PRO A 42 -1.95 -12.11 -24.84
N GLY A 43 -2.16 -11.69 -23.60
CA GLY A 43 -2.68 -10.36 -23.27
C GLY A 43 -1.55 -9.34 -23.07
N ARG A 44 -1.82 -8.33 -22.25
CA ARG A 44 -0.87 -7.23 -21.94
C ARG A 44 0.44 -7.78 -21.38
N ARG A 45 1.58 -7.35 -21.94
CA ARG A 45 2.95 -7.79 -21.59
C ARG A 45 3.15 -9.32 -21.59
N GLY A 46 2.38 -10.05 -22.38
CA GLY A 46 2.50 -11.50 -22.51
C GLY A 46 1.82 -12.32 -21.39
N TYR A 47 1.14 -11.68 -20.45
CA TYR A 47 0.33 -12.37 -19.46
C TYR A 47 -0.97 -12.89 -20.09
N PRO A 48 -1.55 -13.99 -19.58
CA PRO A 48 -2.83 -14.47 -20.08
C PRO A 48 -3.95 -13.45 -19.81
N GLY A 49 -4.94 -13.39 -20.71
CA GLY A 49 -6.06 -12.47 -20.59
C GLY A 49 -6.89 -12.67 -19.32
N TYR A 50 -6.84 -13.86 -18.73
CA TYR A 50 -7.55 -14.21 -17.49
C TYR A 50 -6.76 -13.93 -16.21
N LEU A 51 -5.58 -13.27 -16.28
CA LEU A 51 -4.78 -12.95 -15.08
C LEU A 51 -5.60 -12.20 -14.02
N TYR A 52 -6.44 -11.25 -14.46
CA TYR A 52 -7.33 -10.52 -13.56
C TYR A 52 -8.27 -11.46 -12.78
N THR A 53 -8.96 -12.32 -13.49
CA THR A 53 -9.93 -13.26 -12.89
C THR A 53 -9.25 -14.22 -11.92
N ASP A 54 -8.06 -14.67 -12.26
CA ASP A 54 -7.27 -15.56 -11.43
C ASP A 54 -6.84 -14.89 -10.11
N LEU A 55 -6.31 -13.66 -10.19
CA LEU A 55 -5.94 -12.87 -9.01
C LEU A 55 -7.18 -12.53 -8.18
N ALA A 56 -8.29 -12.12 -8.81
CA ALA A 56 -9.54 -11.81 -8.11
C ALA A 56 -10.07 -13.03 -7.35
N THR A 57 -10.07 -14.21 -7.98
CA THR A 57 -10.49 -15.46 -7.34
C THR A 57 -9.69 -15.80 -6.09
N MET A 58 -8.41 -15.40 -6.03
CA MET A 58 -7.60 -15.58 -4.84
C MET A 58 -7.87 -14.50 -3.79
N TYR A 59 -7.89 -13.23 -4.18
CA TYR A 59 -7.96 -12.10 -3.25
C TYR A 59 -9.34 -11.92 -2.63
N GLU A 60 -10.41 -12.19 -3.38
CA GLU A 60 -11.80 -12.08 -2.90
C GLU A 60 -12.18 -13.13 -1.85
N ARG A 61 -11.32 -14.12 -1.61
CA ARG A 61 -11.47 -15.08 -0.50
C ARG A 61 -11.16 -14.44 0.87
N ALA A 62 -10.49 -13.28 0.89
CA ALA A 62 -10.29 -12.51 2.10
C ALA A 62 -11.56 -11.75 2.48
N GLY A 63 -11.79 -11.60 3.77
CA GLY A 63 -12.91 -10.81 4.27
C GLY A 63 -13.57 -11.39 5.51
N ARG A 64 -14.80 -10.95 5.73
CA ARG A 64 -15.63 -11.35 6.84
C ARG A 64 -17.03 -11.73 6.36
N ILE A 65 -17.48 -12.91 6.71
CA ILE A 65 -18.80 -13.40 6.37
C ILE A 65 -19.80 -12.96 7.43
N ARG A 66 -20.94 -12.42 7.00
CA ARG A 66 -22.02 -12.00 7.91
C ARG A 66 -22.52 -13.18 8.74
N GLY A 67 -22.57 -13.01 10.04
CA GLY A 67 -22.97 -14.07 10.98
C GLY A 67 -21.85 -15.01 11.41
N ASN A 68 -20.65 -14.93 10.81
CA ASN A 68 -19.47 -15.67 11.23
C ASN A 68 -18.59 -14.80 12.14
N LYS A 69 -17.96 -15.44 13.15
CA LYS A 69 -17.04 -14.76 14.07
C LYS A 69 -15.66 -14.54 13.47
N GLY A 70 -15.22 -15.43 12.57
CA GLY A 70 -13.90 -15.41 11.96
C GLY A 70 -13.75 -14.37 10.86
N SER A 71 -12.51 -14.12 10.48
CA SER A 71 -12.16 -13.23 9.38
C SER A 71 -10.82 -13.62 8.75
N ILE A 72 -10.64 -13.28 7.47
CA ILE A 72 -9.37 -13.39 6.78
C ILE A 72 -8.92 -11.99 6.38
N THR A 73 -7.73 -11.60 6.82
CA THR A 73 -7.00 -10.44 6.32
C THR A 73 -5.89 -10.94 5.43
N MET A 74 -5.80 -10.42 4.20
CA MET A 74 -4.80 -10.85 3.23
C MET A 74 -3.89 -9.70 2.84
N ILE A 75 -2.57 -9.94 2.84
CA ILE A 75 -1.55 -9.00 2.40
C ILE A 75 -0.79 -9.66 1.24
N PRO A 76 -1.19 -9.41 -0.03
CA PRO A 76 -0.39 -9.83 -1.16
C PRO A 76 0.80 -8.88 -1.34
N ILE A 77 1.99 -9.46 -1.38
CA ILE A 77 3.24 -8.74 -1.63
C ILE A 77 3.67 -9.03 -3.07
N LEU A 78 4.14 -8.03 -3.76
CA LEU A 78 4.60 -8.15 -5.14
C LEU A 78 5.78 -7.23 -5.40
N SER A 79 6.52 -7.52 -6.45
CA SER A 79 7.57 -6.66 -6.99
C SER A 79 7.01 -5.84 -8.16
N MET A 80 7.45 -4.58 -8.25
CA MET A 80 7.16 -3.72 -9.39
C MET A 80 8.40 -3.65 -10.29
N PRO A 81 8.42 -4.34 -11.45
CA PRO A 81 9.52 -4.23 -12.39
C PRO A 81 9.68 -2.75 -12.84
N GLU A 82 10.92 -2.25 -12.77
CA GLU A 82 11.27 -0.87 -13.14
C GLU A 82 10.54 0.22 -12.32
N ASP A 83 10.04 -0.14 -11.13
CA ASP A 83 9.17 0.69 -10.29
C ASP A 83 7.88 1.18 -11.00
N ASP A 84 7.46 0.44 -12.03
CA ASP A 84 6.29 0.75 -12.87
C ASP A 84 4.99 0.24 -12.23
N VAL A 85 4.25 1.15 -11.60
CA VAL A 85 2.92 0.86 -11.02
C VAL A 85 1.88 0.47 -12.08
N THR A 86 2.12 0.79 -13.35
CA THR A 86 1.22 0.46 -14.47
C THR A 86 1.48 -0.93 -15.05
N HIS A 87 2.49 -1.64 -14.53
CA HIS A 87 2.74 -3.03 -14.88
C HIS A 87 1.51 -3.89 -14.52
N PRO A 88 1.12 -4.91 -15.32
CA PRO A 88 -0.11 -5.67 -15.10
C PRO A 88 -0.28 -6.23 -13.69
N ILE A 89 0.79 -6.69 -13.05
CA ILE A 89 0.72 -7.30 -11.72
C ILE A 89 0.35 -6.27 -10.64
N PRO A 90 1.09 -5.17 -10.42
CA PRO A 90 0.70 -4.15 -9.45
C PRO A 90 -0.62 -3.44 -9.82
N ASP A 91 -0.85 -3.18 -11.10
CA ASP A 91 -2.06 -2.51 -11.58
C ASP A 91 -3.32 -3.32 -11.23
N LEU A 92 -3.37 -4.59 -11.61
CA LEU A 92 -4.50 -5.47 -11.32
C LEU A 92 -4.66 -5.74 -9.80
N THR A 93 -3.56 -5.97 -9.09
CA THR A 93 -3.60 -6.17 -7.64
C THR A 93 -4.13 -4.94 -6.92
N GLY A 94 -3.66 -3.75 -7.28
CA GLY A 94 -4.14 -2.49 -6.73
C GLY A 94 -5.62 -2.21 -7.07
N TYR A 95 -6.10 -2.69 -8.21
CA TYR A 95 -7.50 -2.56 -8.60
C TYR A 95 -8.44 -3.49 -7.79
N ILE A 96 -8.01 -4.73 -7.54
CA ILE A 96 -8.82 -5.74 -6.84
C ILE A 96 -8.82 -5.51 -5.33
N THR A 97 -7.67 -5.16 -4.74
CA THR A 97 -7.51 -5.01 -3.28
C THR A 97 -8.08 -3.70 -2.76
N GLU A 98 -8.38 -3.64 -1.47
CA GLU A 98 -8.98 -2.46 -0.81
C GLU A 98 -7.99 -1.32 -0.53
N GLY A 99 -6.71 -1.57 -0.70
CA GLY A 99 -5.68 -0.57 -0.53
C GLY A 99 -4.32 -1.06 -0.98
N GLN A 100 -3.37 -0.14 -1.05
CA GLN A 100 -2.01 -0.45 -1.45
C GLN A 100 -1.02 0.37 -0.63
N ILE A 101 0.11 -0.24 -0.31
CA ILE A 101 1.27 0.39 0.30
C ILE A 101 2.41 0.29 -0.71
N ILE A 102 2.88 1.42 -1.20
CA ILE A 102 3.94 1.50 -2.20
C ILE A 102 5.24 1.89 -1.52
N LEU A 103 6.28 1.09 -1.74
CA LEU A 103 7.62 1.37 -1.25
C LEU A 103 8.43 2.09 -2.33
N SER A 104 9.27 3.04 -1.92
CA SER A 104 10.11 3.83 -2.82
C SER A 104 11.59 3.53 -2.58
N ARG A 105 12.32 3.25 -3.67
CA ARG A 105 13.78 3.08 -3.62
C ARG A 105 14.50 4.39 -3.25
N ASP A 106 13.94 5.53 -3.65
CA ASP A 106 14.54 6.84 -3.34
C ASP A 106 14.43 7.17 -1.87
N LEU A 107 13.29 6.86 -1.22
CA LEU A 107 13.15 6.99 0.22
C LEU A 107 14.08 6.04 0.98
N TYR A 108 14.24 4.81 0.48
CA TYR A 108 15.20 3.87 1.04
C TYR A 108 16.64 4.39 0.97
N ARG A 109 17.06 4.96 -0.18
CA ARG A 109 18.39 5.59 -0.33
C ARG A 109 18.60 6.78 0.59
N LYS A 110 17.52 7.51 0.92
CA LYS A 110 17.55 8.62 1.91
C LYS A 110 17.58 8.13 3.36
N GLY A 111 17.53 6.82 3.61
CA GLY A 111 17.54 6.24 4.95
C GLY A 111 16.19 6.28 5.67
N VAL A 112 15.10 6.56 4.96
CA VAL A 112 13.73 6.50 5.52
C VAL A 112 13.32 5.03 5.65
N THR A 113 12.98 4.60 6.85
CA THR A 113 12.63 3.21 7.16
C THR A 113 11.37 3.13 8.02
N PRO A 114 10.29 2.47 7.56
CA PRO A 114 10.09 1.88 6.23
C PRO A 114 9.99 2.93 5.12
N PRO A 115 10.45 2.64 3.88
CA PRO A 115 10.48 3.61 2.79
C PRO A 115 9.12 3.75 2.09
N ILE A 116 8.08 4.06 2.84
CA ILE A 116 6.69 4.15 2.34
C ILE A 116 6.51 5.45 1.55
N ASN A 117 6.14 5.32 0.28
CA ASN A 117 5.69 6.45 -0.52
C ASN A 117 4.22 6.76 -0.19
N VAL A 118 4.01 7.80 0.60
CA VAL A 118 2.70 8.14 1.16
C VAL A 118 1.69 8.56 0.10
N LEU A 119 2.11 9.32 -0.92
CA LEU A 119 1.19 9.91 -1.90
C LEU A 119 0.45 8.87 -2.75
N PRO A 120 1.10 7.87 -3.36
CA PRO A 120 0.41 6.83 -4.12
C PRO A 120 -0.15 5.70 -3.25
N SER A 121 0.19 5.65 -1.97
CA SER A 121 -0.37 4.67 -1.03
C SER A 121 -1.76 5.12 -0.60
N LEU A 122 -2.71 4.19 -0.63
CA LEU A 122 -4.09 4.50 -0.30
C LEU A 122 -4.81 3.33 0.38
N SER A 123 -5.90 3.65 1.10
CA SER A 123 -6.91 2.70 1.56
C SER A 123 -8.29 3.20 1.17
N ARG A 124 -9.04 2.41 0.43
CA ARG A 124 -10.43 2.73 0.05
C ARG A 124 -11.39 2.66 1.25
N LEU A 125 -10.98 1.94 2.30
CA LEU A 125 -11.79 1.72 3.50
C LEU A 125 -11.38 2.63 4.68
N LYS A 126 -10.47 3.58 4.47
CA LYS A 126 -9.97 4.46 5.54
C LYS A 126 -11.10 5.13 6.33
N ASP A 127 -12.10 5.65 5.64
CA ASP A 127 -13.22 6.38 6.26
C ASP A 127 -14.09 5.49 7.15
N LYS A 128 -14.07 4.17 6.93
CA LYS A 128 -14.72 3.20 7.80
C LYS A 128 -13.93 2.91 9.08
N GLY A 129 -12.63 3.21 9.08
CA GLY A 129 -11.71 3.00 10.21
C GLY A 129 -11.48 4.21 11.09
N ILE A 130 -11.84 5.42 10.64
CA ILE A 130 -11.57 6.70 11.31
C ILE A 130 -12.85 7.38 11.75
N GLY A 131 -12.77 8.23 12.78
CA GLY A 131 -13.85 9.09 13.26
C GLY A 131 -14.39 8.73 14.63
N LYS A 132 -15.50 9.33 14.98
CA LYS A 132 -16.11 9.27 16.31
C LYS A 132 -16.31 7.81 16.80
N GLY A 133 -15.81 7.51 17.98
CA GLY A 133 -15.89 6.18 18.57
C GLY A 133 -14.87 5.15 18.07
N LYS A 134 -13.98 5.53 17.11
CA LYS A 134 -12.92 4.68 16.57
C LYS A 134 -11.53 5.29 16.76
N THR A 135 -11.40 6.56 16.42
CA THR A 135 -10.16 7.33 16.56
C THR A 135 -10.48 8.72 17.08
N ARG A 136 -9.47 9.56 17.30
CA ARG A 136 -9.61 10.95 17.69
C ARG A 136 -10.51 11.69 16.70
N GLU A 137 -11.34 12.64 17.17
CA GLU A 137 -12.36 13.30 16.35
C GLU A 137 -11.75 14.10 15.18
N ASP A 138 -10.59 14.70 15.37
CA ASP A 138 -9.88 15.49 14.36
C ASP A 138 -8.97 14.67 13.44
N HIS A 139 -9.00 13.33 13.55
CA HIS A 139 -8.10 12.45 12.78
C HIS A 139 -8.23 12.68 11.26
N ALA A 140 -9.45 12.72 10.73
CA ALA A 140 -9.69 12.88 9.30
C ALA A 140 -9.16 14.23 8.78
N ASP A 141 -9.41 15.31 9.51
CA ASP A 141 -8.99 16.66 9.11
C ASP A 141 -7.48 16.80 9.20
N THR A 142 -6.87 16.31 10.28
CA THR A 142 -5.41 16.29 10.46
C THR A 142 -4.73 15.49 9.34
N MET A 143 -5.23 14.30 9.03
CA MET A 143 -4.70 13.46 7.95
C MET A 143 -4.78 14.17 6.59
N ASN A 144 -5.91 14.79 6.27
CA ASN A 144 -6.08 15.50 5.00
C ASN A 144 -5.15 16.71 4.90
N GLN A 145 -4.96 17.46 5.99
CA GLN A 145 -4.04 18.60 6.04
C GLN A 145 -2.57 18.15 5.87
N LEU A 146 -2.14 17.10 6.58
CA LEU A 146 -0.79 16.55 6.45
C LEU A 146 -0.53 16.05 5.02
N PHE A 147 -1.50 15.34 4.44
CA PHE A 147 -1.40 14.84 3.07
C PHE A 147 -1.27 15.98 2.06
N ALA A 148 -2.12 17.02 2.16
CA ALA A 148 -2.06 18.19 1.29
C ALA A 148 -0.76 18.98 1.44
N ALA A 149 -0.30 19.18 2.67
CA ALA A 149 0.96 19.88 2.95
C ALA A 149 2.18 19.10 2.42
N TYR A 150 2.17 17.77 2.58
CA TYR A 150 3.23 16.91 2.06
C TYR A 150 3.26 16.89 0.53
N SER A 151 2.10 16.78 -0.13
CA SER A 151 1.99 16.86 -1.59
C SER A 151 2.57 18.18 -2.11
N ARG A 152 2.12 19.31 -1.54
CA ARG A 152 2.66 20.62 -1.92
C ARG A 152 4.17 20.76 -1.69
N GLY A 153 4.67 20.17 -0.62
CA GLY A 153 6.11 20.15 -0.34
C GLY A 153 6.91 19.34 -1.38
N LYS A 154 6.35 18.23 -1.87
CA LYS A 154 6.98 17.44 -2.94
C LYS A 154 6.98 18.20 -4.26
N ASP A 155 5.86 18.83 -4.62
CA ASP A 155 5.74 19.65 -5.84
C ASP A 155 6.73 20.82 -5.80
N ALA A 156 6.87 21.49 -4.65
CA ALA A 156 7.83 22.57 -4.47
C ALA A 156 9.29 22.09 -4.65
N LYS A 157 9.62 20.90 -4.17
CA LYS A 157 10.96 20.31 -4.38
C LYS A 157 11.24 19.95 -5.83
N GLU A 158 10.27 19.39 -6.53
CA GLU A 158 10.40 19.09 -7.96
C GLU A 158 10.61 20.40 -8.75
N LEU A 159 9.87 21.45 -8.41
CA LEU A 159 10.04 22.76 -9.02
C LEU A 159 11.42 23.36 -8.74
N ALA A 160 11.94 23.20 -7.51
CA ALA A 160 13.28 23.66 -7.13
C ALA A 160 14.40 22.96 -7.95
N VAL A 161 14.24 21.68 -8.25
CA VAL A 161 15.19 20.93 -9.07
C VAL A 161 15.26 21.49 -10.50
N ILE A 162 14.12 21.95 -11.05
CA ILE A 162 14.04 22.46 -12.43
C ILE A 162 14.46 23.94 -12.53
N LEU A 163 13.97 24.79 -11.63
CA LEU A 163 14.10 26.24 -11.71
C LEU A 163 15.10 26.84 -10.74
N GLY A 164 15.59 26.04 -9.80
CA GLY A 164 16.45 26.47 -8.70
C GLY A 164 15.68 27.02 -7.50
N ASP A 165 16.30 26.99 -6.32
CA ASP A 165 15.68 27.40 -5.05
C ASP A 165 15.25 28.87 -5.02
N ALA A 166 15.90 29.72 -5.84
CA ALA A 166 15.57 31.14 -5.94
C ALA A 166 14.19 31.41 -6.57
N ALA A 167 13.65 30.45 -7.32
CA ALA A 167 12.34 30.57 -7.95
C ALA A 167 11.18 30.22 -7.00
N LEU A 168 11.48 29.62 -5.84
CA LEU A 168 10.45 29.27 -4.86
C LEU A 168 10.00 30.48 -4.06
N SER A 169 8.68 30.57 -3.83
CA SER A 169 8.14 31.50 -2.83
C SER A 169 8.58 31.08 -1.41
N ASP A 170 8.58 32.02 -0.47
CA ASP A 170 8.91 31.71 0.92
C ASP A 170 7.97 30.67 1.54
N VAL A 171 6.73 30.66 1.11
CA VAL A 171 5.72 29.66 1.53
C VAL A 171 6.07 28.27 0.97
N ASP A 172 6.50 28.18 -0.29
CA ASP A 172 6.87 26.90 -0.89
C ASP A 172 8.14 26.32 -0.29
N LYS A 173 9.10 27.19 0.12
CA LYS A 173 10.26 26.79 0.90
C LYS A 173 9.89 26.17 2.25
N LEU A 174 8.87 26.72 2.93
CA LEU A 174 8.37 26.15 4.18
C LEU A 174 7.72 24.79 3.95
N TYR A 175 6.92 24.62 2.88
CA TYR A 175 6.35 23.32 2.55
C TYR A 175 7.42 22.30 2.13
N ALA A 176 8.45 22.70 1.40
CA ALA A 176 9.57 21.84 1.05
C ALA A 176 10.31 21.35 2.30
N LYS A 177 10.58 22.25 3.26
CA LYS A 177 11.17 21.90 4.56
C LYS A 177 10.26 20.95 5.35
N PHE A 178 8.96 21.26 5.42
CA PHE A 178 7.99 20.37 6.07
C PHE A 178 8.01 18.96 5.48
N ALA A 179 8.10 18.82 4.16
CA ALA A 179 8.15 17.50 3.52
C ALA A 179 9.38 16.69 3.95
N ASP A 180 10.55 17.32 4.13
CA ASP A 180 11.76 16.64 4.64
C ASP A 180 11.61 16.22 6.10
N GLU A 181 11.08 17.09 6.92
CA GLU A 181 10.82 16.81 8.34
C GLU A 181 9.77 15.70 8.48
N PHE A 182 8.72 15.73 7.67
CA PHE A 182 7.68 14.70 7.64
C PHE A 182 8.23 13.33 7.25
N GLU A 183 9.08 13.25 6.22
CA GLU A 183 9.74 12.00 5.82
C GLU A 183 10.63 11.45 6.95
N LYS A 184 11.39 12.34 7.60
CA LYS A 184 12.38 11.97 8.61
C LYS A 184 11.77 11.63 9.98
N GLU A 185 10.82 12.44 10.45
CA GLU A 185 10.32 12.36 11.83
C GLU A 185 9.01 11.57 11.94
N TYR A 186 8.20 11.51 10.85
CA TYR A 186 6.91 10.84 10.86
C TYR A 186 6.90 9.55 10.06
N VAL A 187 7.36 9.55 8.81
CA VAL A 187 7.38 8.35 7.96
C VAL A 187 8.45 7.37 8.43
N SER A 188 9.63 7.88 8.81
CA SER A 188 10.72 7.04 9.31
C SER A 188 10.46 6.59 10.74
N GLN A 189 10.21 5.29 10.92
CA GLN A 189 9.85 4.69 12.21
C GLN A 189 10.95 3.75 12.77
N GLY A 190 12.02 3.53 11.99
CA GLY A 190 13.10 2.63 12.36
C GLY A 190 12.78 1.14 12.11
N TYR A 191 13.78 0.28 12.37
CA TYR A 191 13.71 -1.15 12.06
C TYR A 191 12.93 -1.98 13.07
N TYR A 192 12.82 -1.53 14.32
CA TYR A 192 12.42 -2.42 15.40
C TYR A 192 11.06 -2.17 16.01
N CYS A 193 10.50 -0.99 15.97
CA CYS A 193 9.17 -0.79 16.52
C CYS A 193 8.51 0.55 16.16
N LEU A 194 7.38 0.46 15.50
CA LEU A 194 6.47 1.58 15.28
C LEU A 194 5.80 2.08 16.58
N LEU A 195 5.66 1.21 17.58
CA LEU A 195 4.94 1.50 18.80
C LEU A 195 5.73 2.36 19.81
N TYR A 196 7.06 2.42 19.69
CA TYR A 196 7.89 3.21 20.59
C TYR A 196 7.89 4.71 20.27
N THR A 197 7.52 5.10 19.06
CA THR A 197 7.55 6.49 18.60
C THR A 197 6.17 7.12 18.50
N SER A 198 5.11 6.31 18.58
CA SER A 198 3.73 6.77 18.59
C SER A 198 3.04 6.23 19.84
N PRO A 199 2.96 6.99 20.94
CA PRO A 199 2.17 6.59 22.07
C PRO A 199 0.74 6.32 21.60
N SER A 200 0.21 5.15 21.96
CA SER A 200 -1.17 4.82 21.68
C SER A 200 -2.07 5.94 22.21
N PRO A 201 -3.14 6.34 21.50
CA PRO A 201 -4.14 7.26 22.04
C PRO A 201 -4.77 6.79 23.36
N ARG A 202 -4.47 5.57 23.80
CA ARG A 202 -4.89 5.02 25.10
C ARG A 202 -3.90 5.32 26.24
N ASP A 203 -2.72 5.81 25.92
CA ASP A 203 -1.64 6.08 26.88
C ASP A 203 -1.46 7.60 27.14
N ALA A 204 -2.38 8.43 26.63
CA ALA A 204 -2.46 9.87 26.82
C ALA A 204 -3.67 10.26 27.66
#